data_eca6ed7c7de4592f06b20067831fb724
#
_entry.id   eca6ed7c7de4592f06b20067831fb724
#
_cell.length_a   1.000
_cell.length_b   1.000
_cell.length_c   1.000
_cell.angle_alpha   90.00
_cell.angle_beta   90.00
_cell.angle_gamma   90.00
#
_symmetry.space_group_name_H-M   'P 1'
#
loop_
_entity.id
_entity.type
_entity.pdbx_description
1 polymer ?
#
loop_
_entity_poly.entity_id
_entity_poly.type
_entity_poly.pdbx_seq_one_letter_code
_entity_poly.pdbx_strand_id
1 'polypeptide(L)'
;MANKHSHYALLGHYLSDRSDCEWALATVVNKEGSSYRSPGSIMMVNSLGQSFGLVSGGCLEADIVRRVKKVFYNGKATYAEYDLREEDSFAAELGIGCKGKIGVLIQRLTEKHRVVLDILYATLKAGKSCYLVQEFEASITSTGLNEISLLDSHGEQLASTAVQGKDQAELIKGTQHTDQHQTFYVGDSRYSLSKIDAPFNFWIFGGGADAEPLASMASQLGWRVTVVDHRAAYARASAFKSAETIVKTRPEELNYAEGRAPIDGAMLMTHNLKLDAQWLAFLHKHSNPIYVGLLGPVERRERVVELCDVTDLDWLDERVNGPVGLDLGGELPESIALSILAQCHAVLFDASGEVLNKRSYIRVSNS
;
A
#
# COMPACT_ATOMS: atom_id res chain seq x y z
N MET A 1 -1.94 -14.42 -6.83
CA MET A 1 -0.74 -13.65 -7.21
C MET A 1 -0.67 -12.46 -6.27
N ALA A 2 0.48 -12.21 -5.65
CA ALA A 2 0.66 -11.03 -4.80
C ALA A 2 0.49 -9.73 -5.61
N ASN A 3 0.10 -8.65 -4.93
CA ASN A 3 0.02 -7.33 -5.54
C ASN A 3 1.38 -6.94 -6.16
N LYS A 4 1.37 -6.43 -7.40
CA LYS A 4 2.59 -6.04 -8.14
C LYS A 4 2.75 -4.51 -8.25
N HIS A 5 1.90 -3.74 -7.56
CA HIS A 5 1.79 -2.30 -7.75
C HIS A 5 1.96 -1.48 -6.47
N SER A 6 1.93 -2.11 -5.28
CA SER A 6 2.23 -1.42 -4.02
C SER A 6 3.72 -1.24 -3.83
N HIS A 7 4.13 -0.14 -3.20
CA HIS A 7 5.54 0.12 -2.87
C HIS A 7 6.19 -1.05 -2.14
N TYR A 8 5.50 -1.58 -1.13
CA TYR A 8 5.99 -2.70 -0.34
C TYR A 8 6.30 -3.94 -1.18
N ALA A 9 5.37 -4.32 -2.07
CA ALA A 9 5.56 -5.50 -2.93
C ALA A 9 6.66 -5.29 -3.97
N LEU A 10 6.74 -4.08 -4.56
CA LEU A 10 7.77 -3.72 -5.54
C LEU A 10 9.17 -3.75 -4.92
N LEU A 11 9.31 -3.13 -3.74
CA LEU A 11 10.57 -3.12 -3.00
C LEU A 11 10.97 -4.53 -2.59
N GLY A 12 10.04 -5.34 -2.07
CA GLY A 12 10.30 -6.73 -1.71
C GLY A 12 10.78 -7.56 -2.91
N HIS A 13 10.18 -7.34 -4.10
CA HIS A 13 10.62 -8.00 -5.34
C HIS A 13 12.03 -7.56 -5.72
N TYR A 14 12.31 -6.26 -5.78
CA TYR A 14 13.63 -5.71 -6.11
C TYR A 14 14.72 -6.19 -5.14
N LEU A 15 14.48 -6.10 -3.84
CA LEU A 15 15.45 -6.46 -2.81
C LEU A 15 15.72 -7.97 -2.74
N SER A 16 14.75 -8.80 -3.15
CA SER A 16 14.91 -10.26 -3.23
C SER A 16 15.58 -10.74 -4.53
N ASP A 17 15.66 -9.88 -5.55
CA ASP A 17 16.33 -10.22 -6.80
C ASP A 17 17.83 -10.45 -6.57
N ARG A 18 18.32 -11.61 -7.01
CA ARG A 18 19.72 -12.04 -6.95
C ARG A 18 20.34 -12.16 -8.34
N SER A 19 19.64 -11.71 -9.37
CA SER A 19 20.20 -11.61 -10.72
C SER A 19 21.21 -10.49 -10.81
N ASP A 20 22.10 -10.57 -11.81
CA ASP A 20 23.05 -9.48 -12.12
C ASP A 20 22.39 -8.35 -12.93
N CYS A 21 21.07 -8.22 -12.87
CA CYS A 21 20.35 -7.17 -13.58
C CYS A 21 20.60 -5.79 -12.98
N GLU A 22 20.83 -4.82 -13.85
CA GLU A 22 20.71 -3.42 -13.47
C GLU A 22 19.23 -3.06 -13.31
N TRP A 23 18.94 -2.15 -12.40
CA TRP A 23 17.60 -1.68 -12.12
C TRP A 23 17.49 -0.16 -12.23
N ALA A 24 16.34 0.31 -12.69
CA ALA A 24 15.96 1.72 -12.66
C ALA A 24 14.64 1.91 -11.94
N LEU A 25 14.52 3.04 -11.27
CA LEU A 25 13.31 3.53 -10.61
C LEU A 25 12.74 4.67 -11.43
N ALA A 26 11.49 4.56 -11.83
CA ALA A 26 10.69 5.65 -12.39
C ALA A 26 9.66 6.08 -11.34
N THR A 27 9.67 7.37 -10.98
CA THR A 27 8.79 7.94 -9.95
C THR A 27 7.98 9.08 -10.56
N VAL A 28 6.67 9.09 -10.34
CA VAL A 28 5.85 10.29 -10.61
C VAL A 28 6.21 11.34 -9.57
N VAL A 29 6.88 12.41 -9.95
CA VAL A 29 7.39 13.46 -9.05
C VAL A 29 6.63 14.77 -9.16
N ASN A 30 5.78 14.94 -10.17
CA ASN A 30 4.94 16.11 -10.34
C ASN A 30 3.66 15.77 -11.09
N LYS A 31 2.59 16.54 -10.83
CA LYS A 31 1.27 16.37 -11.46
C LYS A 31 0.53 17.71 -11.55
N GLU A 32 -0.09 17.95 -12.71
CA GLU A 32 -1.05 19.03 -12.93
C GLU A 32 -2.33 18.47 -13.53
N GLY A 33 -3.49 18.81 -12.98
CA GLY A 33 -4.78 18.29 -13.44
C GLY A 33 -5.03 16.82 -13.08
N SER A 34 -5.87 16.14 -13.87
CA SER A 34 -6.27 14.75 -13.62
C SER A 34 -5.26 13.76 -14.19
N SER A 35 -4.85 12.78 -13.40
CA SER A 35 -3.99 11.68 -13.84
C SER A 35 -4.43 10.37 -13.19
N TYR A 36 -4.11 9.24 -13.83
CA TYR A 36 -4.44 7.90 -13.33
C TYR A 36 -3.70 7.57 -12.01
N ARG A 37 -2.45 8.04 -11.88
CA ARG A 37 -1.63 7.81 -10.68
C ARG A 37 -1.21 9.13 -10.05
N SER A 38 -1.08 9.13 -8.75
CA SER A 38 -0.63 10.30 -7.98
C SER A 38 0.90 10.34 -7.90
N PRO A 39 1.49 11.52 -7.64
CA PRO A 39 2.89 11.63 -7.29
C PRO A 39 3.27 10.68 -6.14
N GLY A 40 4.50 10.22 -6.15
CA GLY A 40 4.98 9.14 -5.29
C GLY A 40 4.77 7.74 -5.88
N SER A 41 3.93 7.56 -6.91
CA SER A 41 3.79 6.28 -7.60
C SER A 41 5.08 5.89 -8.30
N ILE A 42 5.47 4.62 -8.15
CA ILE A 42 6.72 4.09 -8.69
C ILE A 42 6.50 2.95 -9.68
N MET A 43 7.46 2.83 -10.58
CA MET A 43 7.65 1.69 -11.49
C MET A 43 9.13 1.32 -11.47
N MET A 44 9.42 0.04 -11.36
CA MET A 44 10.79 -0.49 -11.43
C MET A 44 10.99 -1.23 -12.74
N VAL A 45 12.12 -1.03 -13.37
CA VAL A 45 12.47 -1.66 -14.65
C VAL A 45 13.88 -2.24 -14.57
N ASN A 46 14.06 -3.49 -14.97
CA ASN A 46 15.37 -4.10 -15.02
C ASN A 46 16.00 -4.04 -16.42
N SER A 47 17.28 -4.38 -16.51
CA SER A 47 18.05 -4.37 -17.78
C SER A 47 17.54 -5.36 -18.82
N LEU A 48 16.73 -6.36 -18.44
CA LEU A 48 16.05 -7.28 -19.36
C LEU A 48 14.76 -6.67 -19.95
N GLY A 49 14.38 -5.46 -19.53
CA GLY A 49 13.15 -4.78 -19.96
C GLY A 49 11.89 -5.25 -19.26
N GLN A 50 12.02 -6.04 -18.20
CA GLN A 50 10.87 -6.39 -17.36
C GLN A 50 10.52 -5.20 -16.47
N SER A 51 9.23 -4.91 -16.35
CA SER A 51 8.71 -3.79 -15.58
C SER A 51 7.72 -4.25 -14.51
N PHE A 52 7.76 -3.56 -13.37
CA PHE A 52 6.94 -3.82 -12.19
C PHE A 52 6.42 -2.48 -11.64
N GLY A 53 5.16 -2.43 -11.23
CA GLY A 53 4.51 -1.19 -10.87
C GLY A 53 3.89 -0.47 -12.05
N LEU A 54 3.24 0.67 -11.77
CA LEU A 54 2.56 1.50 -12.77
C LEU A 54 2.69 2.97 -12.38
N VAL A 55 2.98 3.82 -13.34
CA VAL A 55 2.97 5.28 -13.22
C VAL A 55 1.84 5.93 -14.02
N SER A 56 1.21 5.14 -14.91
CA SER A 56 0.02 5.52 -15.68
C SER A 56 -0.96 4.34 -15.75
N GLY A 57 -1.98 4.42 -16.58
CA GLY A 57 -2.91 3.31 -16.84
C GLY A 57 -2.41 2.32 -17.92
N GLY A 58 -1.12 2.26 -18.21
CA GLY A 58 -0.53 1.42 -19.26
C GLY A 58 0.01 2.21 -20.46
N CYS A 59 -0.29 3.51 -20.55
CA CYS A 59 -0.02 4.33 -21.72
C CYS A 59 1.44 4.77 -21.84
N LEU A 60 2.07 5.08 -20.72
CA LEU A 60 3.42 5.68 -20.67
C LEU A 60 4.52 4.66 -20.39
N GLU A 61 4.18 3.50 -19.91
CA GLU A 61 5.11 2.47 -19.46
C GLU A 61 6.08 2.04 -20.55
N ALA A 62 5.61 1.91 -21.81
CA ALA A 62 6.46 1.56 -22.95
C ALA A 62 7.51 2.64 -23.25
N ASP A 63 7.16 3.92 -23.16
CA ASP A 63 8.11 5.02 -23.35
C ASP A 63 9.11 5.09 -22.18
N ILE A 64 8.64 4.87 -20.95
CA ILE A 64 9.51 4.83 -19.77
C ILE A 64 10.54 3.71 -19.91
N VAL A 65 10.14 2.49 -20.30
CA VAL A 65 11.07 1.38 -20.55
C VAL A 65 12.11 1.76 -21.62
N ARG A 66 11.71 2.48 -22.67
CA ARG A 66 12.64 2.98 -23.71
C ARG A 66 13.62 4.00 -23.14
N ARG A 67 13.17 4.92 -22.28
CA ARG A 67 14.04 5.93 -21.61
C ARG A 67 14.98 5.27 -20.60
N VAL A 68 14.53 4.24 -19.89
CA VAL A 68 15.38 3.47 -18.96
C VAL A 68 16.61 2.91 -19.69
N LYS A 69 16.50 2.43 -20.94
CA LYS A 69 17.66 1.98 -21.72
C LYS A 69 18.72 3.07 -21.91
N LYS A 70 18.29 4.34 -22.09
CA LYS A 70 19.21 5.47 -22.18
C LYS A 70 19.86 5.77 -20.84
N VAL A 71 19.09 5.66 -19.74
CA VAL A 71 19.60 5.86 -18.37
C VAL A 71 20.66 4.81 -18.02
N PHE A 72 20.47 3.55 -18.41
CA PHE A 72 21.48 2.51 -18.25
C PHE A 72 22.75 2.81 -19.08
N TYR A 73 22.59 3.25 -20.33
CA TYR A 73 23.71 3.52 -21.23
C TYR A 73 24.58 4.70 -20.78
N ASN A 74 23.96 5.82 -20.34
CA ASN A 74 24.71 7.06 -20.02
C ASN A 74 24.92 7.28 -18.52
N GLY A 75 24.30 6.46 -17.66
CA GLY A 75 24.37 6.55 -16.19
C GLY A 75 23.69 7.79 -15.59
N LYS A 76 22.97 8.59 -16.40
CA LYS A 76 22.35 9.85 -15.96
C LYS A 76 20.86 9.69 -15.75
N ALA A 77 20.36 10.16 -14.62
CA ALA A 77 18.92 10.27 -14.39
C ALA A 77 18.29 11.23 -15.40
N THR A 78 17.01 11.03 -15.68
CA THR A 78 16.26 11.80 -16.67
C THR A 78 14.90 12.16 -16.11
N TYR A 79 14.53 13.43 -16.21
CA TYR A 79 13.16 13.90 -16.00
C TYR A 79 12.43 13.89 -17.34
N ALA A 80 11.25 13.32 -17.35
CA ALA A 80 10.36 13.27 -18.52
C ALA A 80 9.01 13.85 -18.17
N GLU A 81 8.56 14.82 -18.94
CA GLU A 81 7.25 15.44 -18.80
C GLU A 81 6.33 14.92 -19.89
N TYR A 82 5.10 14.52 -19.50
CA TYR A 82 4.06 14.04 -20.39
C TYR A 82 2.83 14.93 -20.23
N ASP A 83 2.57 15.78 -21.24
CA ASP A 83 1.36 16.59 -21.31
C ASP A 83 0.28 15.82 -22.07
N LEU A 84 -0.79 15.45 -21.36
CA LEU A 84 -1.89 14.67 -21.90
C LEU A 84 -3.14 15.53 -22.17
N ARG A 85 -3.01 16.87 -22.15
CA ARG A 85 -4.09 17.85 -22.36
C ARG A 85 -4.30 18.19 -23.81
N GLU A 86 -3.26 18.09 -24.64
CA GLU A 86 -3.29 18.49 -26.05
C GLU A 86 -3.76 17.35 -26.94
N GLU A 87 -4.77 17.59 -27.78
CA GLU A 87 -5.34 16.62 -28.71
C GLU A 87 -4.35 16.20 -29.81
N ASP A 88 -3.37 17.03 -30.14
CA ASP A 88 -2.31 16.76 -31.13
C ASP A 88 -1.05 16.11 -30.50
N SER A 89 -1.11 15.77 -29.22
CA SER A 89 0.01 15.18 -28.50
C SER A 89 0.09 13.66 -28.69
N PHE A 90 1.19 13.07 -28.25
CA PHE A 90 1.40 11.62 -28.09
C PHE A 90 0.22 10.91 -27.37
N ALA A 91 -0.56 11.67 -26.59
CA ALA A 91 -1.76 11.21 -25.90
C ALA A 91 -2.92 10.90 -26.85
N ALA A 92 -3.09 11.67 -27.92
CA ALA A 92 -4.14 11.44 -28.92
C ALA A 92 -3.89 10.17 -29.74
N GLU A 93 -2.64 9.88 -30.08
CA GLU A 93 -2.26 8.64 -30.77
C GLU A 93 -2.54 7.40 -29.91
N LEU A 94 -2.52 7.53 -28.57
CA LEU A 94 -2.75 6.44 -27.61
C LEU A 94 -4.20 6.36 -27.11
N GLY A 95 -5.08 7.28 -27.51
CA GLY A 95 -6.49 7.30 -27.07
C GLY A 95 -6.66 7.53 -25.56
N ILE A 96 -5.77 8.31 -24.93
CA ILE A 96 -5.71 8.51 -23.49
C ILE A 96 -6.76 9.54 -23.07
N GLY A 97 -7.74 9.13 -22.24
CA GLY A 97 -8.79 10.00 -21.73
C GLY A 97 -8.38 10.93 -20.56
N CYS A 98 -7.14 10.91 -20.12
CA CYS A 98 -6.64 11.74 -19.01
C CYS A 98 -6.29 13.15 -19.52
N LYS A 99 -6.84 14.19 -18.89
CA LYS A 99 -6.58 15.61 -19.23
C LYS A 99 -5.65 16.26 -18.20
N GLY A 100 -4.45 15.73 -18.03
CA GLY A 100 -3.48 16.25 -17.08
C GLY A 100 -2.05 16.19 -17.62
N LYS A 101 -1.13 16.68 -16.82
CA LYS A 101 0.30 16.67 -17.08
C LYS A 101 1.00 15.95 -15.93
N ILE A 102 1.91 15.04 -16.23
CA ILE A 102 2.71 14.35 -15.23
C ILE A 102 4.20 14.44 -15.53
N GLY A 103 4.99 14.59 -14.47
CA GLY A 103 6.44 14.54 -14.52
C GLY A 103 6.95 13.22 -13.93
N VAL A 104 7.79 12.52 -14.65
CA VAL A 104 8.38 11.25 -14.24
C VAL A 104 9.90 11.39 -14.18
N LEU A 105 10.47 11.16 -13.00
CA LEU A 105 11.90 11.04 -12.79
C LEU A 105 12.31 9.58 -12.97
N ILE A 106 13.34 9.34 -13.79
CA ILE A 106 13.88 8.02 -14.08
C ILE A 106 15.35 7.99 -13.62
N GLN A 107 15.66 7.13 -12.66
CA GLN A 107 16.95 7.03 -12.00
C GLN A 107 17.52 5.61 -12.10
N ARG A 108 18.82 5.46 -12.41
CA ARG A 108 19.52 4.18 -12.29
C ARG A 108 19.77 3.88 -10.82
N LEU A 109 19.39 2.70 -10.37
CA LEU A 109 19.63 2.25 -9.01
C LEU A 109 21.09 1.77 -8.87
N THR A 110 21.77 2.27 -7.84
CA THR A 110 23.14 1.88 -7.43
C THR A 110 23.08 1.24 -6.05
N GLU A 111 24.21 0.74 -5.54
CA GLU A 111 24.29 0.21 -4.18
C GLU A 111 23.85 1.23 -3.11
N LYS A 112 24.14 2.52 -3.30
CA LYS A 112 23.65 3.57 -2.37
C LYS A 112 22.11 3.62 -2.34
N HIS A 113 21.48 3.56 -3.52
CA HIS A 113 20.03 3.52 -3.64
C HIS A 113 19.46 2.25 -2.98
N ARG A 114 20.14 1.11 -3.17
CA ARG A 114 19.72 -0.16 -2.57
C ARG A 114 19.64 -0.08 -1.05
N VAL A 115 20.64 0.53 -0.42
CA VAL A 115 20.65 0.75 1.04
C VAL A 115 19.45 1.62 1.47
N VAL A 116 19.18 2.72 0.77
CA VAL A 116 18.04 3.59 1.08
C VAL A 116 16.71 2.86 0.90
N LEU A 117 16.56 2.10 -0.19
CA LEU A 117 15.34 1.33 -0.48
C LEU A 117 15.15 0.14 0.47
N ASP A 118 16.23 -0.43 1.01
CA ASP A 118 16.17 -1.46 2.05
C ASP A 118 15.64 -0.88 3.38
N ILE A 119 16.11 0.32 3.76
CA ILE A 119 15.59 1.05 4.92
C ILE A 119 14.12 1.44 4.70
N LEU A 120 13.74 1.90 3.51
CA LEU A 120 12.33 2.15 3.16
C LEU A 120 11.49 0.88 3.37
N TYR A 121 11.93 -0.25 2.80
CA TYR A 121 11.23 -1.52 2.94
C TYR A 121 11.08 -1.96 4.39
N ALA A 122 12.16 -1.84 5.19
CA ALA A 122 12.15 -2.17 6.61
C ALA A 122 11.18 -1.27 7.41
N THR A 123 11.14 0.03 7.09
CA THR A 123 10.22 1.00 7.69
C THR A 123 8.77 0.65 7.41
N LEU A 124 8.43 0.37 6.13
CA LEU A 124 7.10 -0.04 5.72
C LEU A 124 6.71 -1.40 6.36
N LYS A 125 7.66 -2.32 6.46
CA LYS A 125 7.47 -3.62 7.12
C LYS A 125 7.18 -3.48 8.61
N ALA A 126 7.74 -2.46 9.26
CA ALA A 126 7.46 -2.12 10.64
C ALA A 126 6.10 -1.41 10.83
N GLY A 127 5.31 -1.20 9.77
CA GLY A 127 4.03 -0.51 9.82
C GLY A 127 4.16 1.00 9.94
N LYS A 128 5.31 1.57 9.56
CA LYS A 128 5.57 3.01 9.64
C LYS A 128 5.58 3.62 8.25
N SER A 129 4.83 4.69 8.06
CA SER A 129 4.91 5.53 6.86
C SER A 129 6.14 6.43 6.92
N CYS A 130 6.62 6.86 5.76
CA CYS A 130 7.77 7.79 5.65
C CYS A 130 7.61 8.66 4.41
N TYR A 131 8.53 9.60 4.23
CA TYR A 131 8.56 10.49 3.07
C TYR A 131 9.76 10.20 2.19
N LEU A 132 9.52 10.05 0.89
CA LEU A 132 10.53 9.97 -0.14
C LEU A 132 10.77 11.36 -0.72
N VAL A 133 12.01 11.84 -0.66
CA VAL A 133 12.45 13.12 -1.23
C VAL A 133 13.34 12.85 -2.41
N GLN A 134 13.04 13.48 -3.55
CA GLN A 134 13.80 13.34 -4.80
C GLN A 134 13.97 14.70 -5.47
N GLU A 135 15.22 15.04 -5.84
CA GLU A 135 15.49 16.18 -6.71
C GLU A 135 15.16 15.78 -8.15
N PHE A 136 14.32 16.57 -8.85
CA PHE A 136 13.91 16.24 -10.22
C PHE A 136 14.18 17.34 -11.25
N GLU A 137 14.42 18.58 -10.82
CA GLU A 137 14.97 19.66 -11.63
C GLU A 137 16.19 20.22 -10.90
N ALA A 138 17.35 20.13 -11.51
CA ALA A 138 18.61 20.52 -10.91
C ALA A 138 19.10 21.86 -11.44
N SER A 139 19.75 22.67 -10.61
CA SER A 139 20.51 23.83 -11.08
C SER A 139 21.68 23.37 -11.94
N ILE A 140 22.21 24.28 -12.78
CA ILE A 140 23.37 24.03 -13.67
C ILE A 140 24.58 23.54 -12.88
N THR A 141 24.66 23.82 -11.59
CA THR A 141 25.75 23.45 -10.67
C THR A 141 25.50 22.16 -9.89
N SER A 142 24.30 21.59 -9.95
CA SER A 142 23.97 20.39 -9.19
C SER A 142 24.43 19.11 -9.93
N THR A 143 25.04 18.20 -9.20
CA THR A 143 25.53 16.92 -9.75
C THR A 143 24.45 15.85 -9.81
N GLY A 144 23.16 16.19 -9.44
CA GLY A 144 22.42 15.12 -8.94
C GLY A 144 20.93 14.97 -9.05
N LEU A 145 20.33 14.81 -10.25
CA LEU A 145 19.00 14.19 -10.38
C LEU A 145 18.97 12.71 -9.89
N ASN A 146 20.03 12.22 -9.28
CA ASN A 146 20.15 10.81 -8.89
C ASN A 146 20.13 10.61 -7.36
N GLU A 147 19.79 11.65 -6.60
CA GLU A 147 19.74 11.55 -5.15
C GLU A 147 18.35 11.26 -4.65
N ILE A 148 18.26 10.39 -3.66
CA ILE A 148 17.04 10.09 -2.90
C ILE A 148 17.33 10.23 -1.41
N SER A 149 16.36 10.74 -0.67
CA SER A 149 16.39 10.78 0.80
C SER A 149 15.08 10.27 1.37
N LEU A 150 15.16 9.64 2.53
CA LEU A 150 14.01 9.19 3.31
C LEU A 150 13.95 9.98 4.61
N LEU A 151 12.75 10.48 4.92
CA LEU A 151 12.44 11.14 6.17
C LEU A 151 11.34 10.37 6.89
N ASP A 152 11.36 10.35 8.21
CA ASP A 152 10.26 9.81 9.00
C ASP A 152 9.07 10.78 9.09
N SER A 153 8.03 10.43 9.85
CA SER A 153 6.85 11.27 10.07
C SER A 153 7.14 12.59 10.81
N HIS A 154 8.29 12.72 11.44
CA HIS A 154 8.74 13.93 12.15
C HIS A 154 9.70 14.77 11.30
N GLY A 155 10.03 14.31 10.09
CA GLY A 155 10.99 14.94 9.19
C GLY A 155 12.44 14.62 9.50
N GLU A 156 12.71 13.66 10.40
CA GLU A 156 14.08 13.22 10.65
C GLU A 156 14.58 12.31 9.53
N GLN A 157 15.83 12.50 9.12
CA GLN A 157 16.39 11.72 8.03
C GLN A 157 16.69 10.28 8.45
N LEU A 158 16.02 9.32 7.83
CA LEU A 158 16.28 7.90 8.00
C LEU A 158 17.47 7.41 7.15
N ALA A 159 17.55 7.90 5.91
CA ALA A 159 18.60 7.53 4.95
C ALA A 159 18.70 8.54 3.81
N SER A 160 19.89 8.61 3.15
CA SER A 160 20.09 9.41 1.95
C SER A 160 21.23 8.85 1.09
N THR A 161 21.12 9.04 -0.24
CA THR A 161 22.22 8.82 -1.18
C THR A 161 23.11 10.04 -1.33
N ALA A 162 22.64 11.22 -0.87
CA ALA A 162 23.38 12.48 -0.94
C ALA A 162 24.66 12.45 -0.10
N VAL A 163 25.69 13.12 -0.58
CA VAL A 163 26.87 13.42 0.23
C VAL A 163 26.49 14.52 1.22
N GLN A 164 26.82 14.33 2.52
CA GLN A 164 26.50 15.27 3.59
C GLN A 164 26.80 16.72 3.21
N GLY A 165 25.85 17.64 3.37
CA GLY A 165 26.06 19.08 3.18
C GLY A 165 24.95 19.88 2.50
N LYS A 166 23.89 19.25 1.98
CA LYS A 166 22.71 20.00 1.52
C LYS A 166 21.81 20.34 2.72
N ASP A 167 21.21 21.54 2.69
CA ASP A 167 20.37 22.10 3.76
C ASP A 167 19.19 21.17 4.13
N GLN A 168 19.47 20.22 5.03
CA GLN A 168 18.46 19.30 5.57
C GLN A 168 17.33 20.06 6.28
N ALA A 169 17.63 21.23 6.85
CA ALA A 169 16.65 22.05 7.56
C ALA A 169 15.53 22.59 6.64
N GLU A 170 15.80 22.85 5.36
CA GLU A 170 14.77 23.26 4.40
C GLU A 170 13.96 22.06 3.88
N LEU A 171 14.58 20.89 3.73
CA LEU A 171 13.88 19.65 3.40
C LEU A 171 12.90 19.27 4.50
N ILE A 172 13.27 19.43 5.76
CA ILE A 172 12.43 19.13 6.94
C ILE A 172 11.24 20.08 7.05
N LYS A 173 11.40 21.38 6.75
CA LYS A 173 10.28 22.33 6.78
C LYS A 173 9.16 21.95 5.80
N GLY A 174 9.50 21.27 4.67
CA GLY A 174 8.53 20.76 3.72
C GLY A 174 7.62 19.67 4.29
N THR A 175 8.10 18.84 5.23
CA THR A 175 7.33 17.70 5.76
C THR A 175 6.24 18.09 6.76
N GLN A 176 6.34 19.27 7.38
CA GLN A 176 5.45 19.67 8.47
C GLN A 176 4.02 20.03 8.03
N HIS A 177 3.73 20.08 6.73
CA HIS A 177 2.48 20.62 6.19
C HIS A 177 1.81 19.77 5.11
N THR A 178 2.24 18.52 4.88
CA THR A 178 1.64 17.75 3.78
C THR A 178 1.33 16.30 4.17
N ASP A 179 0.06 15.94 3.97
CA ASP A 179 -0.39 14.57 4.20
C ASP A 179 -0.13 13.61 3.01
N GLN A 180 0.26 14.11 1.84
CA GLN A 180 0.42 13.25 0.67
C GLN A 180 1.62 13.58 -0.22
N HIS A 181 1.63 14.72 -0.90
CA HIS A 181 2.66 15.12 -1.85
C HIS A 181 2.77 16.63 -1.99
N GLN A 182 4.02 17.11 -2.12
CA GLN A 182 4.30 18.48 -2.54
C GLN A 182 5.58 18.58 -3.34
N THR A 183 5.71 19.67 -4.10
CA THR A 183 6.97 20.10 -4.71
C THR A 183 7.43 21.40 -4.09
N PHE A 184 8.73 21.56 -3.92
CA PHE A 184 9.32 22.77 -3.32
C PHE A 184 10.71 23.03 -3.92
N TYR A 185 11.23 24.24 -3.69
CA TYR A 185 12.55 24.66 -4.16
C TYR A 185 13.52 24.77 -2.99
N VAL A 186 14.77 24.35 -3.22
CA VAL A 186 15.91 24.63 -2.36
C VAL A 186 16.99 25.25 -3.27
N GLY A 187 17.22 26.55 -3.13
CA GLY A 187 18.00 27.29 -4.13
C GLY A 187 17.34 27.21 -5.51
N ASP A 188 18.12 26.82 -6.51
CA ASP A 188 17.66 26.66 -7.89
C ASP A 188 17.19 25.22 -8.23
N SER A 189 17.22 24.33 -7.26
CA SER A 189 16.81 22.93 -7.44
C SER A 189 15.38 22.70 -6.98
N ARG A 190 14.64 21.89 -7.73
CA ARG A 190 13.27 21.51 -7.42
C ARG A 190 13.17 20.09 -6.92
N TYR A 191 12.43 19.92 -5.83
CA TYR A 191 12.28 18.65 -5.11
C TYR A 191 10.84 18.18 -5.10
N SER A 192 10.67 16.88 -5.11
CA SER A 192 9.42 16.16 -4.84
C SER A 192 9.51 15.54 -3.45
N LEU A 193 8.51 15.78 -2.61
CA LEU A 193 8.26 15.12 -1.35
C LEU A 193 6.99 14.28 -1.50
N SER A 194 7.10 12.98 -1.33
CA SER A 194 5.97 12.05 -1.45
C SER A 194 5.86 11.18 -0.21
N LYS A 195 4.69 11.17 0.42
CA LYS A 195 4.40 10.24 1.51
C LYS A 195 4.27 8.83 0.94
N ILE A 196 4.96 7.90 1.57
CA ILE A 196 4.88 6.47 1.27
C ILE A 196 4.25 5.79 2.47
N ASP A 197 3.01 5.39 2.33
CA ASP A 197 2.27 4.75 3.41
C ASP A 197 2.67 3.30 3.59
N ALA A 198 2.71 2.87 4.87
CA ALA A 198 2.85 1.46 5.20
C ALA A 198 1.66 0.66 4.63
N PRO A 199 1.87 -0.58 4.17
CA PRO A 199 0.78 -1.43 3.74
C PRO A 199 -0.12 -1.79 4.90
N PHE A 200 -1.43 -1.77 4.70
CA PHE A 200 -2.42 -2.17 5.69
C PHE A 200 -2.16 -3.60 6.16
N ASN A 201 -2.00 -3.79 7.46
CA ASN A 201 -1.69 -5.07 8.08
C ASN A 201 -2.98 -5.76 8.55
N PHE A 202 -3.46 -6.70 7.74
CA PHE A 202 -4.75 -7.37 7.91
C PHE A 202 -4.58 -8.80 8.43
N TRP A 203 -5.20 -9.08 9.57
CA TRP A 203 -5.11 -10.39 10.22
C TRP A 203 -6.44 -11.15 10.14
N ILE A 204 -6.40 -12.41 9.75
CA ILE A 204 -7.54 -13.31 9.62
C ILE A 204 -7.39 -14.40 10.68
N PHE A 205 -8.27 -14.41 11.66
CA PHE A 205 -8.32 -15.39 12.72
C PHE A 205 -9.35 -16.47 12.37
N GLY A 206 -8.85 -17.62 11.95
CA GLY A 206 -9.59 -18.74 11.40
C GLY A 206 -9.17 -19.04 9.96
N GLY A 207 -8.62 -20.25 9.73
CA GLY A 207 -8.13 -20.72 8.42
C GLY A 207 -9.13 -21.63 7.70
N GLY A 208 -10.44 -21.39 7.87
CA GLY A 208 -11.50 -22.12 7.14
C GLY A 208 -11.50 -21.81 5.64
N ALA A 209 -12.35 -22.51 4.89
CA ALA A 209 -12.48 -22.33 3.44
C ALA A 209 -12.88 -20.90 3.06
N ASP A 210 -13.66 -20.22 3.89
CA ASP A 210 -14.10 -18.84 3.70
C ASP A 210 -12.93 -17.84 3.82
N ALA A 211 -11.86 -18.19 4.52
CA ALA A 211 -10.67 -17.36 4.69
C ALA A 211 -9.78 -17.34 3.45
N GLU A 212 -9.82 -18.37 2.60
CA GLU A 212 -8.94 -18.48 1.43
C GLU A 212 -9.19 -17.35 0.41
N PRO A 213 -10.44 -17.10 -0.07
CA PRO A 213 -10.72 -15.98 -0.97
C PRO A 213 -10.48 -14.63 -0.30
N LEU A 214 -10.81 -14.48 0.99
CA LEU A 214 -10.57 -13.26 1.74
C LEU A 214 -9.07 -12.91 1.77
N ALA A 215 -8.21 -13.85 2.12
CA ALA A 215 -6.76 -13.66 2.13
C ALA A 215 -6.21 -13.33 0.73
N SER A 216 -6.71 -14.02 -0.29
CA SER A 216 -6.30 -13.81 -1.68
C SER A 216 -6.65 -12.41 -2.19
N MET A 217 -7.87 -11.96 -1.99
CA MET A 217 -8.33 -10.64 -2.43
C MET A 217 -7.66 -9.51 -1.64
N ALA A 218 -7.53 -9.65 -0.31
CA ALA A 218 -6.81 -8.68 0.52
C ALA A 218 -5.36 -8.49 0.07
N SER A 219 -4.66 -9.56 -0.26
CA SER A 219 -3.30 -9.50 -0.82
C SER A 219 -3.26 -8.78 -2.18
N GLN A 220 -4.30 -8.93 -3.03
CA GLN A 220 -4.39 -8.21 -4.31
C GLN A 220 -4.62 -6.70 -4.12
N LEU A 221 -5.25 -6.29 -3.01
CA LEU A 221 -5.36 -4.88 -2.62
C LEU A 221 -4.02 -4.28 -2.15
N GLY A 222 -2.97 -5.08 -2.01
CA GLY A 222 -1.66 -4.65 -1.52
C GLY A 222 -1.54 -4.71 0.00
N TRP A 223 -2.47 -5.32 0.68
CA TRP A 223 -2.45 -5.49 2.13
C TRP A 223 -1.49 -6.62 2.53
N ARG A 224 -0.88 -6.48 3.68
CA ARG A 224 -0.10 -7.55 4.31
C ARG A 224 -1.07 -8.47 5.05
N VAL A 225 -1.14 -9.71 4.63
CA VAL A 225 -2.10 -10.67 5.17
C VAL A 225 -1.41 -11.67 6.08
N THR A 226 -1.90 -11.76 7.32
CA THR A 226 -1.52 -12.81 8.26
C THR A 226 -2.74 -13.69 8.56
N VAL A 227 -2.60 -15.01 8.40
CA VAL A 227 -3.65 -15.98 8.76
C VAL A 227 -3.25 -16.70 10.04
N VAL A 228 -4.17 -16.74 11.01
CA VAL A 228 -3.94 -17.36 12.32
C VAL A 228 -4.96 -18.47 12.54
N ASP A 229 -4.50 -19.70 12.78
CA ASP A 229 -5.36 -20.79 13.25
C ASP A 229 -4.56 -21.76 14.14
N HIS A 230 -5.13 -22.16 15.25
CA HIS A 230 -4.46 -23.09 16.18
C HIS A 230 -4.39 -24.53 15.64
N ARG A 231 -5.25 -24.87 14.67
CA ARG A 231 -5.35 -26.21 14.07
C ARG A 231 -4.39 -26.31 12.88
N ALA A 232 -3.44 -27.24 12.94
CA ALA A 232 -2.46 -27.42 11.87
C ALA A 232 -3.09 -27.72 10.48
N ALA A 233 -4.26 -28.36 10.47
CA ALA A 233 -4.98 -28.67 9.23
C ALA A 233 -5.53 -27.43 8.52
N TYR A 234 -5.67 -26.31 9.22
CA TYR A 234 -6.21 -25.05 8.71
C TYR A 234 -5.13 -23.97 8.52
N ALA A 235 -4.06 -23.98 9.31
CA ALA A 235 -2.91 -23.10 9.14
C ALA A 235 -1.92 -23.67 8.09
N ARG A 236 -2.32 -23.71 6.80
CA ARG A 236 -1.53 -24.38 5.73
C ARG A 236 -1.08 -23.40 4.66
N ALA A 237 0.22 -23.38 4.36
CA ALA A 237 0.77 -22.55 3.28
C ALA A 237 0.20 -22.90 1.89
N SER A 238 -0.23 -24.17 1.69
CA SER A 238 -0.85 -24.60 0.43
C SER A 238 -2.21 -23.95 0.16
N ALA A 239 -2.98 -23.64 1.21
CA ALA A 239 -4.27 -22.96 1.13
C ALA A 239 -4.10 -21.44 1.01
N PHE A 240 -3.14 -20.86 1.72
CA PHE A 240 -2.95 -19.40 1.83
C PHE A 240 -1.67 -18.92 1.12
N LYS A 241 -1.53 -19.24 -0.16
CA LYS A 241 -0.34 -18.90 -0.97
C LYS A 241 -0.07 -17.39 -1.10
N SER A 242 -1.10 -16.58 -0.90
CA SER A 242 -1.05 -15.11 -0.98
C SER A 242 -0.82 -14.44 0.38
N ALA A 243 -0.97 -15.17 1.48
CA ALA A 243 -0.65 -14.64 2.80
C ALA A 243 0.86 -14.48 2.97
N GLU A 244 1.27 -13.35 3.58
CA GLU A 244 2.69 -13.11 3.92
C GLU A 244 3.13 -14.00 5.07
N THR A 245 2.23 -14.22 6.03
CA THR A 245 2.51 -14.99 7.24
C THR A 245 1.35 -15.90 7.60
N ILE A 246 1.68 -17.10 8.02
CA ILE A 246 0.71 -18.07 8.59
C ILE A 246 1.21 -18.46 9.98
N VAL A 247 0.36 -18.27 10.98
CA VAL A 247 0.70 -18.49 12.39
C VAL A 247 -0.20 -19.58 12.96
N LYS A 248 0.43 -20.62 13.49
CA LYS A 248 -0.28 -21.69 14.21
C LYS A 248 -0.20 -21.39 15.71
N THR A 249 -1.25 -20.77 16.26
CA THR A 249 -1.23 -20.38 17.68
C THR A 249 -2.65 -20.16 18.23
N ARG A 250 -2.73 -20.01 19.54
CA ARG A 250 -3.90 -19.53 20.29
C ARG A 250 -3.64 -18.14 20.86
N PRO A 251 -4.67 -17.39 21.29
CA PRO A 251 -4.50 -16.06 21.87
C PRO A 251 -3.49 -16.00 23.02
N GLU A 252 -3.56 -16.96 23.92
CA GLU A 252 -2.70 -17.07 25.12
C GLU A 252 -1.24 -17.44 24.79
N GLU A 253 -0.99 -18.03 23.62
CA GLU A 253 0.34 -18.47 23.19
C GLU A 253 1.03 -17.45 22.28
N LEU A 254 0.26 -16.50 21.72
CA LEU A 254 0.79 -15.52 20.76
C LEU A 254 1.64 -14.46 21.48
N ASN A 255 2.94 -14.57 21.34
CA ASN A 255 3.85 -13.51 21.79
C ASN A 255 3.81 -12.34 20.78
N TYR A 256 3.02 -11.32 21.09
CA TYR A 256 2.93 -10.08 20.32
C TYR A 256 3.91 -9.06 20.94
N ALA A 257 5.17 -9.12 20.50
CA ALA A 257 6.25 -8.30 21.05
C ALA A 257 6.07 -6.81 20.75
N GLU A 258 6.51 -5.96 21.67
CA GLU A 258 6.68 -4.52 21.43
C GLU A 258 7.55 -4.28 20.18
N GLY A 259 7.17 -3.30 19.37
CA GLY A 259 7.87 -2.96 18.11
C GLY A 259 7.46 -3.78 16.89
N ARG A 260 6.55 -4.74 17.04
CA ARG A 260 5.90 -5.38 15.87
C ARG A 260 4.96 -4.38 15.19
N ALA A 261 4.84 -4.48 13.85
CA ALA A 261 3.86 -3.69 13.10
C ALA A 261 2.46 -3.86 13.69
N PRO A 262 1.70 -2.78 13.93
CA PRO A 262 0.34 -2.87 14.46
C PRO A 262 -0.54 -3.71 13.55
N ILE A 263 -1.57 -4.34 14.11
CA ILE A 263 -2.66 -4.94 13.34
C ILE A 263 -3.62 -3.80 13.04
N ASP A 264 -3.74 -3.43 11.76
CA ASP A 264 -4.60 -2.31 11.35
C ASP A 264 -6.05 -2.74 11.16
N GLY A 265 -6.25 -3.99 10.69
CA GLY A 265 -7.57 -4.59 10.55
C GLY A 265 -7.56 -6.08 10.86
N ALA A 266 -8.68 -6.57 11.37
CA ALA A 266 -8.82 -7.96 11.78
C ALA A 266 -10.15 -8.56 11.31
N MET A 267 -10.13 -9.85 10.99
CA MET A 267 -11.33 -10.65 10.72
C MET A 267 -11.38 -11.85 11.66
N LEU A 268 -12.43 -11.92 12.48
CA LEU A 268 -12.70 -13.03 13.40
C LEU A 268 -13.69 -14.01 12.74
N MET A 269 -13.19 -15.19 12.36
CA MET A 269 -13.95 -16.21 11.64
C MET A 269 -13.53 -17.63 12.06
N THR A 270 -13.28 -17.83 13.36
CA THR A 270 -12.87 -19.14 13.89
C THR A 270 -14.03 -20.12 13.99
N HIS A 271 -15.28 -19.65 13.83
CA HIS A 271 -16.52 -20.36 14.08
C HIS A 271 -16.70 -20.86 15.54
N ASN A 272 -15.89 -20.34 16.47
CA ASN A 272 -15.96 -20.64 17.89
C ASN A 272 -16.12 -19.35 18.70
N LEU A 273 -17.27 -19.19 19.37
CA LEU A 273 -17.62 -17.97 20.11
C LEU A 273 -16.58 -17.59 21.17
N LYS A 274 -16.11 -18.56 21.95
CA LYS A 274 -15.13 -18.32 23.02
C LYS A 274 -13.78 -17.90 22.44
N LEU A 275 -13.37 -18.53 21.35
CA LEU A 275 -12.09 -18.22 20.71
C LEU A 275 -12.15 -16.85 20.02
N ASP A 276 -13.26 -16.51 19.37
CA ASP A 276 -13.45 -15.17 18.79
C ASP A 276 -13.46 -14.10 19.89
N ALA A 277 -14.10 -14.34 21.03
CA ALA A 277 -14.07 -13.43 22.19
C ALA A 277 -12.66 -13.24 22.76
N GLN A 278 -11.86 -14.30 22.85
CA GLN A 278 -10.47 -14.23 23.29
C GLN A 278 -9.59 -13.45 22.31
N TRP A 279 -9.78 -13.64 20.99
CA TRP A 279 -9.08 -12.86 19.98
C TRP A 279 -9.51 -11.39 19.99
N LEU A 280 -10.79 -11.10 20.24
CA LEU A 280 -11.28 -9.73 20.38
C LEU A 280 -10.61 -9.01 21.54
N ALA A 281 -10.54 -9.64 22.69
CA ALA A 281 -9.84 -9.11 23.87
C ALA A 281 -8.33 -8.93 23.59
N PHE A 282 -7.71 -9.87 22.90
CA PHE A 282 -6.31 -9.76 22.48
C PHE A 282 -6.08 -8.53 21.57
N LEU A 283 -6.93 -8.31 20.58
CA LEU A 283 -6.83 -7.18 19.66
C LEU A 283 -6.96 -5.84 20.36
N HIS A 284 -7.95 -5.69 21.24
CA HIS A 284 -8.14 -4.49 22.06
C HIS A 284 -6.90 -4.19 22.90
N LYS A 285 -6.35 -5.20 23.56
CA LYS A 285 -5.21 -5.06 24.47
C LYS A 285 -3.90 -4.73 23.77
N HIS A 286 -3.64 -5.30 22.58
CA HIS A 286 -2.30 -5.34 22.02
C HIS A 286 -2.11 -4.52 20.74
N SER A 287 -3.17 -4.17 20.01
CA SER A 287 -3.02 -3.53 18.71
C SER A 287 -3.99 -2.38 18.42
N ASN A 288 -5.20 -2.43 18.96
CA ASN A 288 -6.23 -1.40 18.75
C ASN A 288 -6.53 -1.14 17.26
N PRO A 289 -6.93 -2.16 16.47
CA PRO A 289 -7.18 -2.03 15.05
C PRO A 289 -8.31 -1.03 14.73
N ILE A 290 -8.23 -0.39 13.56
CA ILE A 290 -9.29 0.52 13.07
C ILE A 290 -10.54 -0.23 12.61
N TYR A 291 -10.42 -1.53 12.32
CA TYR A 291 -11.50 -2.38 11.84
C TYR A 291 -11.38 -3.79 12.42
N VAL A 292 -12.47 -4.29 12.99
CA VAL A 292 -12.62 -5.70 13.38
C VAL A 292 -13.93 -6.22 12.79
N GLY A 293 -13.85 -7.23 11.93
CA GLY A 293 -15.01 -7.93 11.38
C GLY A 293 -15.31 -9.21 12.15
N LEU A 294 -16.56 -9.45 12.47
CA LEU A 294 -17.07 -10.69 13.02
C LEU A 294 -17.98 -11.39 12.00
N LEU A 295 -17.57 -12.58 11.54
CA LEU A 295 -18.39 -13.38 10.63
C LEU A 295 -19.59 -13.99 11.35
N GLY A 296 -20.78 -13.75 10.83
CA GLY A 296 -22.02 -14.32 11.34
C GLY A 296 -23.11 -13.27 11.58
N PRO A 297 -24.28 -13.70 12.04
CA PRO A 297 -25.42 -12.82 12.27
C PRO A 297 -25.26 -11.93 13.51
N VAL A 298 -26.18 -10.98 13.70
CA VAL A 298 -26.18 -10.00 14.81
C VAL A 298 -26.05 -10.70 16.16
N GLU A 299 -26.82 -11.75 16.38
CA GLU A 299 -26.87 -12.51 17.66
C GLU A 299 -25.49 -13.14 17.97
N ARG A 300 -24.70 -13.47 16.93
CA ARG A 300 -23.34 -13.96 17.13
C ARG A 300 -22.42 -12.86 17.62
N ARG A 301 -22.50 -11.64 17.05
CA ARG A 301 -21.73 -10.48 17.51
C ARG A 301 -22.04 -10.19 18.98
N GLU A 302 -23.31 -10.12 19.34
CA GLU A 302 -23.76 -9.86 20.72
C GLU A 302 -23.16 -10.88 21.70
N ARG A 303 -23.24 -12.17 21.37
CA ARG A 303 -22.68 -13.24 22.21
C ARG A 303 -21.17 -13.22 22.30
N VAL A 304 -20.46 -12.84 21.26
CA VAL A 304 -18.98 -12.69 21.30
C VAL A 304 -18.60 -11.50 22.17
N VAL A 305 -19.30 -10.38 22.06
CA VAL A 305 -19.10 -9.18 22.89
C VAL A 305 -19.42 -9.49 24.37
N GLU A 306 -20.49 -10.19 24.67
CA GLU A 306 -20.82 -10.63 26.04
C GLU A 306 -19.74 -11.54 26.66
N LEU A 307 -19.06 -12.34 25.85
CA LEU A 307 -18.04 -13.30 26.30
C LEU A 307 -16.63 -12.69 26.36
N CYS A 308 -16.41 -11.51 25.74
CA CYS A 308 -15.11 -10.86 25.78
C CYS A 308 -14.95 -10.02 27.05
N ASP A 309 -13.71 -10.00 27.59
CA ASP A 309 -13.37 -9.22 28.80
C ASP A 309 -13.06 -7.74 28.47
N VAL A 310 -13.67 -7.19 27.40
CA VAL A 310 -13.50 -5.79 26.98
C VAL A 310 -14.63 -4.96 27.55
N THR A 311 -14.30 -3.95 28.36
CA THR A 311 -15.26 -3.03 28.99
C THR A 311 -15.39 -1.68 28.27
N ASP A 312 -14.57 -1.44 27.26
CA ASP A 312 -14.60 -0.26 26.42
C ASP A 312 -15.70 -0.40 25.37
N LEU A 313 -16.90 0.08 25.73
CA LEU A 313 -18.09 -0.02 24.86
C LEU A 313 -17.96 0.85 23.62
N ASP A 314 -17.34 2.03 23.72
CA ASP A 314 -17.14 2.91 22.57
C ASP A 314 -16.25 2.25 21.52
N TRP A 315 -15.16 1.60 21.96
CA TRP A 315 -14.31 0.83 21.05
C TRP A 315 -15.05 -0.34 20.40
N LEU A 316 -15.87 -1.07 21.16
CA LEU A 316 -16.67 -2.18 20.63
C LEU A 316 -17.69 -1.72 19.59
N ASP A 317 -18.34 -0.58 19.81
CA ASP A 317 -19.35 -0.06 18.89
C ASP A 317 -18.73 0.60 17.64
N GLU A 318 -17.60 1.28 17.77
CA GLU A 318 -16.94 1.95 16.65
C GLU A 318 -16.14 0.99 15.76
N ARG A 319 -15.50 -0.04 16.34
CA ARG A 319 -14.52 -0.87 15.64
C ARG A 319 -15.00 -2.25 15.26
N VAL A 320 -15.98 -2.80 16.01
CA VAL A 320 -16.42 -4.20 15.83
C VAL A 320 -17.67 -4.28 14.97
N ASN A 321 -17.51 -4.75 13.75
CA ASN A 321 -18.54 -4.88 12.74
C ASN A 321 -19.12 -6.32 12.72
N GLY A 322 -20.40 -6.46 12.94
CA GLY A 322 -21.11 -7.74 12.88
C GLY A 322 -22.64 -7.54 12.83
N PRO A 323 -23.31 -8.02 11.78
CA PRO A 323 -22.79 -8.72 10.60
C PRO A 323 -21.78 -7.91 9.81
N VAL A 324 -20.72 -8.59 9.38
CA VAL A 324 -19.64 -7.96 8.64
C VAL A 324 -19.98 -7.85 7.15
N GLY A 325 -19.54 -6.75 6.51
CA GLY A 325 -19.63 -6.55 5.08
C GLY A 325 -20.69 -5.52 4.66
N LEU A 326 -20.59 -5.07 3.41
CA LEU A 326 -21.63 -4.28 2.75
C LEU A 326 -22.71 -5.20 2.19
N ASP A 327 -23.94 -4.72 2.08
CA ASP A 327 -25.05 -5.46 1.44
C ASP A 327 -24.86 -5.51 -0.09
N LEU A 328 -24.05 -6.46 -0.54
CA LEU A 328 -23.77 -6.70 -1.97
C LEU A 328 -24.50 -7.92 -2.53
N GLY A 329 -25.10 -8.73 -1.65
CA GLY A 329 -25.72 -10.01 -2.02
C GLY A 329 -24.68 -11.12 -2.28
N GLY A 330 -25.18 -12.32 -2.59
CA GLY A 330 -24.37 -13.52 -2.85
C GLY A 330 -24.07 -14.33 -1.60
N GLU A 331 -23.86 -15.64 -1.78
CA GLU A 331 -23.68 -16.61 -0.69
C GLU A 331 -22.33 -17.36 -0.80
N LEU A 332 -21.62 -17.20 -1.92
CA LEU A 332 -20.32 -17.86 -2.10
C LEU A 332 -19.25 -17.20 -1.21
N PRO A 333 -18.26 -17.97 -0.74
CA PRO A 333 -17.14 -17.43 0.05
C PRO A 333 -16.47 -16.22 -0.61
N GLU A 334 -16.37 -16.20 -1.94
CA GLU A 334 -15.82 -15.08 -2.71
C GLU A 334 -16.69 -13.83 -2.64
N SER A 335 -18.03 -13.99 -2.69
CA SER A 335 -18.98 -12.88 -2.56
C SER A 335 -18.96 -12.29 -1.15
N ILE A 336 -18.87 -13.13 -0.14
CA ILE A 336 -18.72 -12.73 1.26
C ILE A 336 -17.39 -11.99 1.45
N ALA A 337 -16.29 -12.53 0.91
CA ALA A 337 -14.98 -11.89 0.97
C ALA A 337 -14.97 -10.50 0.31
N LEU A 338 -15.62 -10.35 -0.85
CA LEU A 338 -15.78 -9.05 -1.52
C LEU A 338 -16.54 -8.06 -0.63
N SER A 339 -17.66 -8.48 -0.05
CA SER A 339 -18.49 -7.66 0.83
C SER A 339 -17.70 -7.17 2.07
N ILE A 340 -16.97 -8.07 2.73
CA ILE A 340 -16.12 -7.79 3.89
C ILE A 340 -15.02 -6.77 3.51
N LEU A 341 -14.29 -7.05 2.44
CA LEU A 341 -13.18 -6.19 2.01
C LEU A 341 -13.66 -4.83 1.54
N ALA A 342 -14.82 -4.74 0.90
CA ALA A 342 -15.41 -3.46 0.50
C ALA A 342 -15.74 -2.59 1.73
N GLN A 343 -16.32 -3.16 2.79
CA GLN A 343 -16.56 -2.45 4.05
C GLN A 343 -15.25 -2.01 4.71
N CYS A 344 -14.31 -2.94 4.88
CA CYS A 344 -13.02 -2.65 5.49
C CYS A 344 -12.25 -1.56 4.71
N HIS A 345 -12.28 -1.63 3.38
CA HIS A 345 -11.65 -0.63 2.51
C HIS A 345 -12.32 0.74 2.64
N ALA A 346 -13.65 0.79 2.75
CA ALA A 346 -14.37 2.04 2.98
C ALA A 346 -13.98 2.67 4.32
N VAL A 347 -13.88 1.88 5.40
CA VAL A 347 -13.39 2.37 6.71
C VAL A 347 -11.96 2.88 6.62
N LEU A 348 -11.07 2.14 5.94
CA LEU A 348 -9.65 2.53 5.78
C LEU A 348 -9.48 3.90 5.10
N PHE A 349 -10.34 4.22 4.14
CA PHE A 349 -10.24 5.45 3.33
C PHE A 349 -11.30 6.51 3.71
N ASP A 350 -11.97 6.35 4.84
CA ASP A 350 -13.05 7.24 5.30
C ASP A 350 -14.09 7.50 4.18
N ALA A 351 -14.50 6.41 3.52
CA ALA A 351 -15.43 6.45 2.39
C ALA A 351 -16.80 5.90 2.79
N SER A 352 -17.87 6.41 2.17
CA SER A 352 -19.24 6.01 2.50
C SER A 352 -19.61 4.58 2.07
N GLY A 353 -18.87 3.99 1.12
CA GLY A 353 -19.26 2.72 0.50
C GLY A 353 -20.47 2.84 -0.44
N GLU A 354 -21.00 4.04 -0.68
CA GLU A 354 -22.11 4.30 -1.58
C GLU A 354 -21.69 4.32 -3.06
N VAL A 355 -22.67 4.20 -3.95
CA VAL A 355 -22.43 4.35 -5.39
C VAL A 355 -22.02 5.79 -5.74
N LEU A 356 -20.93 5.95 -6.49
CA LEU A 356 -20.42 7.26 -6.93
C LEU A 356 -21.38 7.97 -7.88
N ASN A 357 -22.19 7.21 -8.63
CA ASN A 357 -23.20 7.73 -9.53
C ASN A 357 -24.58 7.64 -8.86
N LYS A 358 -25.17 8.79 -8.48
CA LYS A 358 -26.51 8.90 -7.88
C LYS A 358 -27.68 8.55 -8.83
N ARG A 359 -27.43 7.92 -9.99
CA ARG A 359 -28.52 7.39 -10.82
C ARG A 359 -29.19 6.24 -10.07
N SER A 360 -30.49 6.38 -9.77
CA SER A 360 -31.32 5.31 -9.24
C SER A 360 -31.22 4.08 -10.16
N TYR A 361 -30.57 3.04 -9.71
CA TYR A 361 -30.66 1.75 -10.38
C TYR A 361 -32.09 1.25 -10.18
N ILE A 362 -32.85 1.19 -11.27
CA ILE A 362 -34.15 0.49 -11.28
C ILE A 362 -33.79 -0.98 -11.04
N ARG A 363 -34.14 -1.47 -9.83
CA ARG A 363 -34.11 -2.92 -9.58
C ARG A 363 -35.09 -3.56 -10.57
N VAL A 364 -34.55 -4.28 -11.55
CA VAL A 364 -35.38 -5.21 -12.34
C VAL A 364 -35.73 -6.34 -11.38
N SER A 365 -36.92 -6.27 -10.80
CA SER A 365 -37.55 -7.36 -10.04
C SER A 365 -37.76 -8.49 -11.04
N ASN A 366 -36.94 -9.52 -10.99
CA ASN A 366 -37.26 -10.78 -11.63
C ASN A 366 -38.45 -11.38 -10.85
N SER A 367 -39.62 -11.27 -11.43
CA SER A 367 -40.83 -12.00 -11.08
C SER A 367 -40.69 -13.47 -11.47
#